data_c73db5e54fef27494250a1898f09bf8f
#
_entry.id   c73db5e54fef27494250a1898f09bf8f
#
_cell.length_a   1.000
_cell.length_b   1.000
_cell.length_c   1.000
_cell.angle_alpha   90.00
_cell.angle_beta   90.00
_cell.angle_gamma   90.00
#
_symmetry.space_group_name_H-M   'P 1'
#
loop_
_entity.id
_entity.type
_entity.pdbx_description
1 polymer ?
#
loop_
_entity_poly.entity_id
_entity_poly.type
_entity_poly.pdbx_seq_one_letter_code
_entity_poly.pdbx_strand_id
1 'polypeptide(L)'
;MFLSRIIFQLFPPEIFISLRKIYRSVLKKWFAPLSESGFREILTNELEISKGSIVFIHSSVDNLNIRFDTIRVLEILLETVGEEGTLVFPCWHFKLRAEDYLRSGKVFDVRRSPSALGMLSEMARRYPGAKRSLHPINSIVAIGKNADEITGSHHTDIYPCGEKSPYYLAMQLGGIIAGIGVNANFLSFVHCPEDIMKEQFPIKTRLDEVFEAKVKKVDGTVEIIKTLAAHPQIKNNNILKFLNNHIEKSICRNITIKGNRFFVAHPKELFDAMVELVKENKTIYTEKALIRNKQ
;
A
#
# COMPACT_ATOMS: atom_id res chain seq x y z
N MET A 1 -15.25 -14.32 7.70
CA MET A 1 -15.26 -13.48 6.48
C MET A 1 -16.60 -13.45 5.73
N PHE A 2 -17.35 -14.54 5.67
CA PHE A 2 -18.72 -14.55 5.10
C PHE A 2 -19.67 -13.63 5.91
N LEU A 3 -19.62 -13.69 7.22
CA LEU A 3 -20.41 -12.83 8.11
C LEU A 3 -20.14 -11.33 7.91
N SER A 4 -18.90 -10.91 7.64
CA SER A 4 -18.60 -9.50 7.46
C SER A 4 -19.17 -8.92 6.16
N ARG A 5 -19.25 -9.70 5.08
CA ARG A 5 -19.89 -9.28 3.82
C ARG A 5 -21.41 -9.18 3.95
N ILE A 6 -22.03 -10.09 4.67
CA ILE A 6 -23.48 -10.05 4.96
C ILE A 6 -23.81 -8.86 5.86
N ILE A 7 -22.97 -8.58 6.86
CA ILE A 7 -23.12 -7.43 7.75
C ILE A 7 -22.96 -6.09 6.98
N PHE A 8 -22.03 -6.03 6.01
CA PHE A 8 -21.86 -4.84 5.15
C PHE A 8 -23.07 -4.56 4.23
N GLN A 9 -23.83 -5.59 3.86
CA GLN A 9 -25.04 -5.44 3.04
C GLN A 9 -26.29 -5.11 3.85
N LEU A 10 -26.30 -5.45 5.15
CA LEU A 10 -27.46 -5.29 6.01
C LEU A 10 -27.46 -4.02 6.87
N PHE A 11 -26.32 -3.37 7.04
CA PHE A 11 -26.21 -2.18 7.91
C PHE A 11 -25.64 -0.98 7.16
N PRO A 12 -26.15 0.24 7.43
CA PRO A 12 -25.57 1.49 6.93
C PRO A 12 -24.09 1.60 7.33
N PRO A 13 -23.24 2.25 6.50
CA PRO A 13 -21.80 2.43 6.77
C PRO A 13 -21.49 3.00 8.16
N GLU A 14 -22.37 3.85 8.69
CA GLU A 14 -22.23 4.52 10.00
C GLU A 14 -22.31 3.52 11.16
N ILE A 15 -23.22 2.53 11.07
CA ILE A 15 -23.35 1.46 12.08
C ILE A 15 -22.08 0.61 12.11
N PHE A 16 -21.52 0.31 10.93
CA PHE A 16 -20.28 -0.44 10.83
C PHE A 16 -19.10 0.31 11.44
N ILE A 17 -18.99 1.61 11.18
CA ILE A 17 -17.98 2.47 11.78
C ILE A 17 -18.13 2.48 13.32
N SER A 18 -19.34 2.56 13.82
CA SER A 18 -19.64 2.54 15.27
C SER A 18 -19.29 1.19 15.90
N LEU A 19 -19.71 0.07 15.31
CA LEU A 19 -19.34 -1.28 15.76
C LEU A 19 -17.83 -1.50 15.77
N ARG A 20 -17.13 -0.99 14.76
CA ARG A 20 -15.67 -1.03 14.69
C ARG A 20 -15.02 -0.22 15.81
N LYS A 21 -15.58 0.95 16.15
CA LYS A 21 -15.12 1.76 17.30
C LYS A 21 -15.33 1.03 18.62
N ILE A 22 -16.51 0.42 18.83
CA ILE A 22 -16.82 -0.36 20.03
C ILE A 22 -15.88 -1.56 20.15
N TYR A 23 -15.73 -2.35 19.10
CA TYR A 23 -14.80 -3.48 19.08
C TYR A 23 -13.37 -3.07 19.44
N ARG A 24 -12.88 -1.97 18.90
CA ARG A 24 -11.56 -1.41 19.25
C ARG A 24 -11.48 -0.96 20.70
N SER A 25 -12.52 -0.31 21.20
CA SER A 25 -12.59 0.13 22.61
C SER A 25 -12.52 -1.07 23.55
N VAL A 26 -13.20 -2.15 23.21
CA VAL A 26 -13.14 -3.42 23.97
C VAL A 26 -11.74 -4.02 23.91
N LEU A 27 -11.14 -4.15 22.72
CA LEU A 27 -9.77 -4.67 22.59
C LEU A 27 -8.75 -3.84 23.38
N LYS A 28 -8.85 -2.51 23.37
CA LYS A 28 -8.01 -1.61 24.15
C LYS A 28 -8.12 -1.82 25.66
N LYS A 29 -9.27 -2.31 26.16
CA LYS A 29 -9.45 -2.66 27.57
C LYS A 29 -8.83 -4.01 27.95
N TRP A 30 -8.74 -4.95 27.00
CA TRP A 30 -8.23 -6.30 27.25
C TRP A 30 -6.70 -6.38 27.14
N PHE A 31 -6.07 -5.49 26.38
CA PHE A 31 -4.63 -5.51 26.16
C PHE A 31 -3.97 -4.22 26.65
N ALA A 32 -2.87 -4.36 27.38
CA ALA A 32 -2.05 -3.21 27.70
C ALA A 32 -1.51 -2.56 26.40
N PRO A 33 -1.55 -1.22 26.30
CA PRO A 33 -1.00 -0.52 25.15
C PRO A 33 0.50 -0.80 24.97
N LEU A 34 0.96 -0.83 23.73
CA LEU A 34 2.37 -0.98 23.42
C LEU A 34 3.16 0.24 23.89
N SER A 35 4.28 -0.02 24.56
CA SER A 35 5.32 0.99 24.83
C SER A 35 6.17 1.22 23.58
N GLU A 36 7.00 2.28 23.58
CA GLU A 36 7.99 2.49 22.51
C GLU A 36 8.97 1.32 22.39
N SER A 37 9.47 0.77 23.52
CA SER A 37 10.35 -0.40 23.51
C SER A 37 9.68 -1.61 22.87
N GLY A 38 8.45 -1.93 23.28
CA GLY A 38 7.71 -3.04 22.70
C GLY A 38 7.38 -2.85 21.21
N PHE A 39 7.16 -1.59 20.78
CA PHE A 39 6.97 -1.30 19.36
C PHE A 39 8.27 -1.49 18.56
N ARG A 40 9.42 -1.05 19.10
CA ARG A 40 10.75 -1.29 18.50
C ARG A 40 11.07 -2.78 18.36
N GLU A 41 10.80 -3.56 19.41
CA GLU A 41 10.97 -5.01 19.38
C GLU A 41 10.12 -5.66 18.26
N ILE A 42 8.89 -5.19 18.04
CA ILE A 42 8.06 -5.67 16.93
C ILE A 42 8.67 -5.30 15.59
N LEU A 43 9.17 -4.06 15.42
CA LEU A 43 9.79 -3.63 14.18
C LEU A 43 11.00 -4.50 13.82
N THR A 44 11.85 -4.80 14.80
CA THR A 44 13.11 -5.54 14.56
C THR A 44 12.89 -7.06 14.48
N ASN A 45 12.15 -7.63 15.44
CA ASN A 45 12.08 -9.08 15.59
C ASN A 45 10.97 -9.71 14.75
N GLU A 46 9.86 -8.98 14.54
CA GLU A 46 8.70 -9.51 13.84
C GLU A 46 8.58 -9.00 12.41
N LEU A 47 8.91 -7.72 12.18
CA LEU A 47 8.85 -7.08 10.86
C LEU A 47 10.21 -7.03 10.16
N GLU A 48 11.26 -7.54 10.81
CA GLU A 48 12.61 -7.70 10.25
C GLU A 48 13.25 -6.39 9.79
N ILE A 49 12.84 -5.26 10.40
CA ILE A 49 13.35 -3.93 10.06
C ILE A 49 14.64 -3.69 10.85
N SER A 50 15.70 -3.32 10.16
CA SER A 50 17.01 -3.03 10.72
C SER A 50 17.63 -1.78 10.09
N LYS A 51 18.79 -1.37 10.59
CA LYS A 51 19.57 -0.27 9.97
C LYS A 51 19.88 -0.59 8.51
N GLY A 52 19.69 0.39 7.65
CA GLY A 52 19.88 0.26 6.20
C GLY A 52 18.68 -0.34 5.45
N SER A 53 17.65 -0.84 6.14
CA SER A 53 16.48 -1.41 5.49
C SER A 53 15.73 -0.40 4.62
N ILE A 54 15.29 -0.83 3.44
CA ILE A 54 14.28 -0.15 2.63
C ILE A 54 12.92 -0.76 2.99
N VAL A 55 12.00 0.03 3.53
CA VAL A 55 10.73 -0.47 4.06
C VAL A 55 9.55 0.23 3.40
N PHE A 56 8.74 -0.53 2.67
CA PHE A 56 7.48 -0.04 2.14
C PHE A 56 6.38 -0.24 3.19
N ILE A 57 5.80 0.85 3.69
CA ILE A 57 4.92 0.84 4.86
C ILE A 57 3.46 1.06 4.50
N HIS A 58 2.60 0.08 4.78
CA HIS A 58 1.16 0.24 4.84
C HIS A 58 0.73 0.46 6.28
N SER A 59 -0.07 1.50 6.56
CA SER A 59 -0.37 1.83 7.95
C SER A 59 -1.80 2.29 8.21
N SER A 60 -2.26 2.01 9.43
CA SER A 60 -3.44 2.65 10.03
C SER A 60 -3.16 2.82 11.53
N VAL A 61 -2.50 3.92 11.89
CA VAL A 61 -2.10 4.18 13.28
C VAL A 61 -3.29 4.24 14.23
N ASP A 62 -4.45 4.70 13.76
CA ASP A 62 -5.71 4.68 14.52
C ASP A 62 -6.12 3.28 14.99
N ASN A 63 -5.62 2.23 14.34
CA ASN A 63 -5.87 0.83 14.72
C ASN A 63 -4.91 0.32 15.80
N LEU A 64 -3.87 1.05 16.12
CA LEU A 64 -2.91 0.67 17.15
C LEU A 64 -3.41 1.02 18.53
N ASN A 65 -3.06 0.19 19.50
CA ASN A 65 -3.16 0.44 20.93
C ASN A 65 -1.74 0.75 21.46
N ILE A 66 -1.34 2.02 21.36
CA ILE A 66 0.00 2.52 21.72
C ILE A 66 -0.11 3.62 22.79
N ARG A 67 0.97 3.86 23.54
CA ARG A 67 1.07 4.90 24.59
C ARG A 67 1.78 6.17 24.16
N PHE A 68 2.06 6.33 22.86
CA PHE A 68 2.80 7.45 22.30
C PHE A 68 2.12 7.96 21.04
N ASP A 69 2.48 9.15 20.60
CA ASP A 69 1.82 9.84 19.50
C ASP A 69 2.21 9.30 18.12
N THR A 70 1.39 9.60 17.11
CA THR A 70 1.64 9.19 15.71
C THR A 70 2.95 9.74 15.17
N ILE A 71 3.36 10.96 15.58
CA ILE A 71 4.66 11.51 15.18
C ILE A 71 5.79 10.61 15.67
N ARG A 72 5.69 10.13 16.90
CA ARG A 72 6.68 9.24 17.51
C ARG A 72 6.76 7.90 16.77
N VAL A 73 5.66 7.41 16.19
CA VAL A 73 5.69 6.22 15.30
C VAL A 73 6.62 6.46 14.12
N LEU A 74 6.50 7.63 13.45
CA LEU A 74 7.37 7.96 12.31
C LEU A 74 8.85 8.10 12.74
N GLU A 75 9.09 8.78 13.86
CA GLU A 75 10.45 8.95 14.40
C GLU A 75 11.09 7.60 14.73
N ILE A 76 10.37 6.69 15.42
CA ILE A 76 10.87 5.36 15.74
C ILE A 76 11.20 4.56 14.46
N LEU A 77 10.39 4.68 13.43
CA LEU A 77 10.66 4.02 12.14
C LEU A 77 11.95 4.57 11.51
N LEU A 78 12.11 5.90 11.49
CA LEU A 78 13.32 6.55 10.97
C LEU A 78 14.57 6.17 11.78
N GLU A 79 14.47 6.18 13.11
CA GLU A 79 15.54 5.75 14.02
C GLU A 79 15.91 4.27 13.80
N THR A 80 14.93 3.40 13.51
CA THR A 80 15.14 1.97 13.30
C THR A 80 15.89 1.72 11.98
N VAL A 81 15.50 2.37 10.88
CA VAL A 81 16.19 2.19 9.59
C VAL A 81 17.51 2.98 9.52
N GLY A 82 17.65 4.06 10.29
CA GLY A 82 18.85 4.90 10.33
C GLY A 82 19.10 5.67 9.03
N GLU A 83 20.26 6.32 8.93
CA GLU A 83 20.61 7.23 7.81
C GLU A 83 20.75 6.50 6.47
N GLU A 84 21.22 5.25 6.50
CA GLU A 84 21.39 4.40 5.31
C GLU A 84 20.06 3.77 4.84
N GLY A 85 19.00 3.81 5.66
CA GLY A 85 17.72 3.24 5.34
C GLY A 85 16.80 4.16 4.54
N THR A 86 15.67 3.60 4.11
CA THR A 86 14.65 4.36 3.39
C THR A 86 13.25 3.86 3.78
N LEU A 87 12.37 4.78 4.17
CA LEU A 87 10.96 4.52 4.39
C LEU A 87 10.14 4.96 3.19
N VAL A 88 9.22 4.11 2.75
CA VAL A 88 8.38 4.33 1.56
C VAL A 88 6.91 4.19 1.95
N PHE A 89 6.08 5.17 1.58
CA PHE A 89 4.67 5.22 1.95
C PHE A 89 3.76 5.45 0.74
N PRO A 90 2.66 4.71 0.57
CA PRO A 90 1.60 5.09 -0.35
C PRO A 90 1.05 6.46 0.04
N CYS A 91 0.85 7.35 -0.94
CA CYS A 91 0.50 8.74 -0.66
C CYS A 91 -0.40 9.38 -1.74
N TRP A 92 -1.36 8.62 -2.32
CA TRP A 92 -2.32 9.26 -3.22
C TRP A 92 -3.30 10.16 -2.45
N HIS A 93 -3.89 11.11 -3.16
CA HIS A 93 -4.54 12.29 -2.57
C HIS A 93 -6.06 12.37 -2.81
N PHE A 94 -6.66 11.36 -3.40
CA PHE A 94 -8.10 11.31 -3.71
C PHE A 94 -8.76 10.08 -3.08
N LYS A 95 -10.08 10.17 -2.87
CA LYS A 95 -10.92 9.09 -2.31
C LYS A 95 -11.85 8.47 -3.35
N LEU A 96 -11.95 9.07 -4.53
CA LEU A 96 -12.73 8.59 -5.66
C LEU A 96 -12.08 7.35 -6.28
N ARG A 97 -12.75 6.72 -7.25
CA ARG A 97 -12.08 5.78 -8.14
C ARG A 97 -11.05 6.54 -8.97
N ALA A 98 -9.96 5.86 -9.34
CA ALA A 98 -8.89 6.50 -10.12
C ALA A 98 -9.41 7.09 -11.44
N GLU A 99 -10.29 6.36 -12.15
CA GLU A 99 -10.95 6.82 -13.35
C GLU A 99 -11.74 8.12 -13.14
N ASP A 100 -12.61 8.15 -12.11
CA ASP A 100 -13.43 9.33 -11.80
C ASP A 100 -12.57 10.54 -11.44
N TYR A 101 -11.47 10.31 -10.70
CA TYR A 101 -10.50 11.36 -10.41
C TYR A 101 -9.84 11.89 -11.68
N LEU A 102 -9.35 11.03 -12.56
CA LEU A 102 -8.70 11.42 -13.82
C LEU A 102 -9.66 12.22 -14.73
N ARG A 103 -10.90 11.76 -14.87
CA ARG A 103 -11.94 12.46 -15.66
C ARG A 103 -12.33 13.81 -15.05
N SER A 104 -12.09 14.03 -13.76
CA SER A 104 -12.40 15.32 -13.12
C SER A 104 -11.49 16.46 -13.56
N GLY A 105 -10.38 16.19 -14.23
CA GLY A 105 -9.41 17.18 -14.71
C GLY A 105 -8.68 17.96 -13.61
N LYS A 106 -8.80 17.52 -12.35
CA LYS A 106 -8.14 18.18 -11.20
C LYS A 106 -6.63 18.05 -11.31
N VAL A 107 -5.93 19.14 -10.98
CA VAL A 107 -4.47 19.17 -10.94
C VAL A 107 -3.97 18.46 -9.68
N PHE A 108 -3.05 17.52 -9.85
CA PHE A 108 -2.29 16.97 -8.73
C PHE A 108 -1.11 17.90 -8.41
N ASP A 109 -1.19 18.63 -7.31
CA ASP A 109 -0.06 19.41 -6.79
C ASP A 109 0.76 18.50 -5.87
N VAL A 110 1.95 18.10 -6.33
CA VAL A 110 2.84 17.17 -5.63
C VAL A 110 3.19 17.65 -4.22
N ARG A 111 3.37 18.96 -4.06
CA ARG A 111 3.73 19.56 -2.77
C ARG A 111 2.52 19.73 -1.84
N ARG A 112 1.37 20.19 -2.39
CA ARG A 112 0.24 20.64 -1.58
C ARG A 112 -0.90 19.63 -1.43
N SER A 113 -1.09 18.72 -2.39
CA SER A 113 -2.16 17.73 -2.30
C SER A 113 -1.95 16.79 -1.11
N PRO A 114 -2.86 16.79 -0.09
CA PRO A 114 -2.67 15.97 1.11
C PRO A 114 -2.83 14.49 0.80
N SER A 115 -2.27 13.62 1.63
CA SER A 115 -2.51 12.18 1.55
C SER A 115 -3.95 11.85 1.97
N ALA A 116 -4.62 11.00 1.20
CA ALA A 116 -5.92 10.41 1.57
C ALA A 116 -5.78 9.11 2.37
N LEU A 117 -4.55 8.62 2.62
CA LEU A 117 -4.25 7.31 3.17
C LEU A 117 -3.93 7.29 4.67
N GLY A 118 -4.24 8.35 5.37
CA GLY A 118 -4.12 8.43 6.82
C GLY A 118 -2.95 9.29 7.30
N MET A 119 -2.87 9.40 8.63
CA MET A 119 -1.99 10.36 9.30
C MET A 119 -0.51 10.09 9.04
N LEU A 120 -0.06 8.84 9.11
CA LEU A 120 1.37 8.52 8.97
C LEU A 120 1.90 8.86 7.57
N SER A 121 1.14 8.54 6.52
CA SER A 121 1.50 8.92 5.14
C SER A 121 1.51 10.44 4.94
N GLU A 122 0.59 11.18 5.58
CA GLU A 122 0.57 12.64 5.51
C GLU A 122 1.75 13.27 6.27
N MET A 123 2.12 12.71 7.41
CA MET A 123 3.31 13.16 8.17
C MET A 123 4.60 12.87 7.40
N ALA A 124 4.71 11.68 6.81
CA ALA A 124 5.84 11.32 5.95
C ALA A 124 5.95 12.30 4.76
N ARG A 125 4.82 12.66 4.12
CA ARG A 125 4.81 13.63 3.01
C ARG A 125 5.33 15.01 3.41
N ARG A 126 5.12 15.41 4.66
CA ARG A 126 5.56 16.72 5.19
C ARG A 126 6.94 16.66 5.84
N TYR A 127 7.52 15.49 5.96
CA TYR A 127 8.81 15.33 6.60
C TYR A 127 9.91 16.06 5.79
N PRO A 128 10.84 16.77 6.45
CA PRO A 128 11.96 17.44 5.77
C PRO A 128 12.76 16.44 4.91
N GLY A 129 13.02 16.80 3.66
CA GLY A 129 13.76 15.95 2.72
C GLY A 129 12.93 14.83 2.07
N ALA A 130 11.65 14.65 2.43
CA ALA A 130 10.79 13.68 1.79
C ALA A 130 10.65 13.95 0.28
N LYS A 131 10.68 12.87 -0.52
CA LYS A 131 10.47 12.90 -1.97
C LYS A 131 9.14 12.27 -2.31
N ARG A 132 8.36 12.90 -3.15
CA ARG A 132 7.07 12.38 -3.61
C ARG A 132 7.09 12.15 -5.11
N SER A 133 6.70 10.95 -5.53
CA SER A 133 6.62 10.61 -6.95
C SER A 133 5.51 11.41 -7.66
N LEU A 134 5.73 11.71 -8.94
CA LEU A 134 4.84 12.53 -9.75
C LEU A 134 3.63 11.77 -10.29
N HIS A 135 3.52 10.46 -10.05
CA HIS A 135 2.43 9.65 -10.59
C HIS A 135 1.06 10.08 -10.04
N PRO A 136 0.08 10.44 -10.91
CA PRO A 136 -1.13 11.17 -10.51
C PRO A 136 -2.10 10.34 -9.65
N ILE A 137 -2.17 9.03 -9.85
CA ILE A 137 -3.14 8.17 -9.16
C ILE A 137 -2.52 7.21 -8.15
N ASN A 138 -1.20 7.02 -8.18
CA ASN A 138 -0.52 6.08 -7.29
C ASN A 138 0.76 6.69 -6.69
N SER A 139 0.71 7.99 -6.35
CA SER A 139 1.89 8.67 -5.81
C SER A 139 2.38 8.04 -4.51
N ILE A 140 3.68 8.00 -4.36
CA ILE A 140 4.40 7.41 -3.24
C ILE A 140 5.31 8.49 -2.63
N VAL A 141 5.49 8.48 -1.32
CA VAL A 141 6.48 9.29 -0.62
C VAL A 141 7.58 8.39 -0.10
N ALA A 142 8.84 8.82 -0.25
CA ALA A 142 10.00 8.18 0.34
C ALA A 142 10.83 9.17 1.16
N ILE A 143 11.42 8.66 2.25
CA ILE A 143 12.32 9.39 3.15
C ILE A 143 13.56 8.52 3.37
N GLY A 144 14.74 9.03 3.11
CA GLY A 144 16.00 8.32 3.34
C GLY A 144 16.88 8.27 2.09
N LYS A 145 17.93 7.46 2.15
CA LYS A 145 19.02 7.43 1.18
C LYS A 145 18.58 7.18 -0.27
N ASN A 146 17.67 6.22 -0.48
CA ASN A 146 17.19 5.83 -1.82
C ASN A 146 15.94 6.57 -2.27
N ALA A 147 15.51 7.64 -1.57
CA ALA A 147 14.24 8.29 -1.83
C ALA A 147 14.11 8.84 -3.26
N ASP A 148 15.16 9.48 -3.79
CA ASP A 148 15.19 10.01 -5.16
C ASP A 148 15.15 8.89 -6.21
N GLU A 149 15.92 7.81 -6.02
CA GLU A 149 15.94 6.65 -6.90
C GLU A 149 14.58 5.96 -6.97
N ILE A 150 13.95 5.74 -5.82
CA ILE A 150 12.66 5.06 -5.71
C ILE A 150 11.53 5.90 -6.34
N THR A 151 11.53 7.23 -6.18
CA THR A 151 10.39 8.07 -6.58
C THR A 151 10.56 8.76 -7.93
N GLY A 152 11.78 8.91 -8.41
CA GLY A 152 12.13 9.83 -9.50
C GLY A 152 11.57 9.44 -10.87
N SER A 153 11.44 8.16 -11.18
CA SER A 153 11.02 7.66 -12.49
C SER A 153 9.55 7.24 -12.61
N HIS A 154 8.79 7.25 -11.52
CA HIS A 154 7.43 6.68 -11.46
C HIS A 154 6.47 7.21 -12.53
N HIS A 155 6.60 8.46 -12.93
CA HIS A 155 5.74 9.13 -13.92
C HIS A 155 6.10 8.82 -15.37
N THR A 156 7.20 8.12 -15.60
CA THR A 156 7.65 7.77 -16.97
C THR A 156 7.04 6.47 -17.49
N ASP A 157 6.28 5.75 -16.65
CA ASP A 157 5.52 4.56 -17.02
C ASP A 157 4.02 4.85 -16.89
N ILE A 158 3.23 4.38 -17.86
CA ILE A 158 1.77 4.48 -17.83
C ILE A 158 1.15 3.48 -16.84
N TYR A 159 1.87 2.42 -16.48
CA TYR A 159 1.44 1.39 -15.54
C TYR A 159 1.77 1.81 -14.10
N PRO A 160 0.75 2.01 -13.23
CA PRO A 160 0.95 2.55 -11.87
C PRO A 160 1.84 1.69 -10.95
N CYS A 161 1.93 0.39 -11.20
CA CYS A 161 2.77 -0.57 -10.46
C CYS A 161 3.79 -1.27 -11.37
N GLY A 162 4.11 -0.67 -12.54
CA GLY A 162 5.09 -1.18 -13.50
C GLY A 162 6.53 -1.06 -13.04
N GLU A 163 7.49 -1.31 -13.95
CA GLU A 163 8.93 -1.38 -13.66
C GLU A 163 9.53 -0.06 -13.12
N LYS A 164 8.91 1.08 -13.42
CA LYS A 164 9.33 2.39 -12.93
C LYS A 164 8.61 2.82 -11.64
N SER A 165 7.76 1.95 -11.11
CA SER A 165 7.03 2.24 -9.87
C SER A 165 7.91 2.08 -8.63
N PRO A 166 7.67 2.87 -7.58
CA PRO A 166 8.34 2.70 -6.29
C PRO A 166 8.16 1.31 -5.67
N TYR A 167 7.08 0.61 -6.00
CA TYR A 167 6.85 -0.77 -5.56
C TYR A 167 7.92 -1.71 -6.14
N TYR A 168 8.11 -1.64 -7.45
CA TYR A 168 9.07 -2.47 -8.16
C TYR A 168 10.50 -2.08 -7.82
N LEU A 169 10.82 -0.78 -7.81
CA LEU A 169 12.16 -0.29 -7.50
C LEU A 169 12.58 -0.62 -6.06
N ALA A 170 11.69 -0.44 -5.07
CA ALA A 170 11.98 -0.85 -3.69
C ALA A 170 12.24 -2.35 -3.58
N MET A 171 11.51 -3.19 -4.32
CA MET A 171 11.78 -4.63 -4.42
C MET A 171 13.17 -4.91 -5.01
N GLN A 172 13.53 -4.26 -6.11
CA GLN A 172 14.84 -4.47 -6.77
C GLN A 172 16.02 -4.07 -5.88
N LEU A 173 15.80 -3.11 -4.98
CA LEU A 173 16.78 -2.66 -3.99
C LEU A 173 16.79 -3.53 -2.72
N GLY A 174 16.12 -4.69 -2.70
CA GLY A 174 16.09 -5.58 -1.55
C GLY A 174 15.20 -5.09 -0.41
N GLY A 175 14.22 -4.25 -0.71
CA GLY A 175 13.28 -3.73 0.28
C GLY A 175 12.33 -4.80 0.82
N ILE A 176 11.74 -4.52 1.99
CA ILE A 176 10.68 -5.31 2.61
C ILE A 176 9.39 -4.50 2.68
N ILE A 177 8.25 -5.18 2.85
CA ILE A 177 6.96 -4.53 3.00
C ILE A 177 6.43 -4.82 4.40
N ALA A 178 6.07 -3.76 5.13
CA ALA A 178 5.54 -3.86 6.48
C ALA A 178 4.15 -3.24 6.61
N GLY A 179 3.28 -3.92 7.34
CA GLY A 179 1.98 -3.42 7.75
C GLY A 179 1.95 -3.05 9.22
N ILE A 180 1.52 -1.85 9.54
CA ILE A 180 1.45 -1.30 10.90
C ILE A 180 0.00 -0.89 11.21
N GLY A 181 -0.66 -1.60 12.11
CA GLY A 181 -2.09 -1.42 12.41
C GLY A 181 -3.02 -1.96 11.32
N VAL A 182 -2.51 -2.72 10.36
CA VAL A 182 -3.23 -3.34 9.25
C VAL A 182 -2.76 -4.78 9.03
N ASN A 183 -3.55 -5.56 8.30
CA ASN A 183 -3.16 -6.89 7.83
C ASN A 183 -2.85 -6.86 6.33
N ALA A 184 -2.34 -7.95 5.78
CA ALA A 184 -1.92 -8.06 4.39
C ALA A 184 -3.06 -7.91 3.34
N ASN A 185 -4.32 -7.68 3.75
CA ASN A 185 -5.37 -7.28 2.81
C ASN A 185 -5.11 -5.89 2.18
N PHE A 186 -4.23 -5.09 2.80
CA PHE A 186 -3.82 -3.77 2.33
C PHE A 186 -2.52 -3.79 1.50
N LEU A 187 -2.00 -4.96 1.19
CA LEU A 187 -0.76 -5.15 0.45
C LEU A 187 -0.92 -4.77 -1.03
N SER A 188 -0.69 -3.50 -1.37
CA SER A 188 -0.84 -2.98 -2.74
C SER A 188 0.18 -3.55 -3.72
N PHE A 189 1.30 -4.10 -3.23
CA PHE A 189 2.33 -4.73 -4.05
C PHE A 189 1.81 -5.87 -4.94
N VAL A 190 0.70 -6.51 -4.54
CA VAL A 190 0.06 -7.58 -5.33
C VAL A 190 -0.37 -7.15 -6.74
N HIS A 191 -0.39 -5.84 -7.02
CA HIS A 191 -0.68 -5.28 -8.33
C HIS A 191 0.58 -5.12 -9.22
N CYS A 192 1.79 -5.35 -8.69
CA CYS A 192 3.01 -5.31 -9.50
C CYS A 192 3.07 -6.43 -10.55
N PRO A 193 2.79 -7.70 -10.25
CA PRO A 193 2.75 -8.74 -11.27
C PRO A 193 1.76 -8.45 -12.40
N GLU A 194 0.63 -7.81 -12.09
CA GLU A 194 -0.39 -7.42 -13.08
C GLU A 194 0.18 -6.44 -14.12
N ASP A 195 0.83 -5.38 -13.64
CA ASP A 195 1.36 -4.30 -14.46
C ASP A 195 2.68 -4.67 -15.17
N ILE A 196 3.43 -5.62 -14.62
CA ILE A 196 4.66 -6.15 -15.24
C ILE A 196 4.33 -7.17 -16.33
N MET A 197 3.38 -8.06 -16.08
CA MET A 197 2.98 -9.09 -17.04
C MET A 197 2.08 -8.55 -18.17
N LYS A 198 1.41 -7.43 -17.95
CA LYS A 198 0.55 -6.75 -18.94
C LYS A 198 -0.47 -7.73 -19.56
N GLU A 199 -0.41 -7.91 -20.88
CA GLU A 199 -1.29 -8.80 -21.65
C GLU A 199 -1.11 -10.28 -21.30
N GLN A 200 0.02 -10.67 -20.69
CA GLN A 200 0.24 -12.04 -20.23
C GLN A 200 -0.51 -12.32 -18.91
N PHE A 201 -0.98 -11.28 -18.21
CA PHE A 201 -1.80 -11.46 -17.01
C PHE A 201 -3.22 -11.89 -17.42
N PRO A 202 -3.78 -12.98 -16.84
CA PRO A 202 -5.01 -13.62 -17.36
C PRO A 202 -6.29 -12.80 -17.15
N ILE A 203 -6.21 -11.65 -16.51
CA ILE A 203 -7.32 -10.76 -16.21
C ILE A 203 -6.95 -9.35 -16.65
N LYS A 204 -7.85 -8.71 -17.41
CA LYS A 204 -7.69 -7.30 -17.79
C LYS A 204 -7.86 -6.41 -16.56
N THR A 205 -6.75 -5.96 -16.00
CA THR A 205 -6.73 -5.16 -14.76
C THR A 205 -6.75 -3.66 -15.04
N ARG A 206 -6.44 -3.23 -16.26
CA ARG A 206 -6.40 -1.84 -16.68
C ARG A 206 -7.42 -1.56 -17.78
N LEU A 207 -7.92 -0.32 -17.83
CA LEU A 207 -8.68 0.19 -18.98
C LEU A 207 -7.73 0.38 -20.17
N ASP A 208 -8.23 0.26 -21.40
CA ASP A 208 -7.45 0.52 -22.61
C ASP A 208 -7.17 2.01 -22.82
N GLU A 209 -8.01 2.86 -22.22
CA GLU A 209 -7.87 4.31 -22.31
C GLU A 209 -6.65 4.79 -21.53
N VAL A 210 -5.77 5.51 -22.20
CA VAL A 210 -4.66 6.22 -21.58
C VAL A 210 -5.16 7.60 -21.17
N PHE A 211 -5.15 7.85 -19.86
CA PHE A 211 -5.56 9.13 -19.28
C PHE A 211 -4.39 10.09 -19.22
N GLU A 212 -4.67 11.36 -19.46
CA GLU A 212 -3.74 12.47 -19.27
C GLU A 212 -4.11 13.26 -18.01
N ALA A 213 -3.17 13.40 -17.09
CA ALA A 213 -3.37 14.11 -15.84
C ALA A 213 -2.41 15.29 -15.71
N LYS A 214 -2.93 16.45 -15.28
CA LYS A 214 -2.12 17.63 -14.96
C LYS A 214 -1.46 17.46 -13.61
N VAL A 215 -0.13 17.48 -13.59
CA VAL A 215 0.69 17.35 -12.38
C VAL A 215 1.53 18.60 -12.20
N LYS A 216 1.32 19.31 -11.09
CA LYS A 216 2.13 20.46 -10.71
C LYS A 216 3.31 20.01 -9.87
N LYS A 217 4.52 20.18 -10.39
CA LYS A 217 5.77 19.80 -9.74
C LYS A 217 6.15 20.77 -8.59
N VAL A 218 7.19 20.41 -7.85
CA VAL A 218 7.68 21.20 -6.71
C VAL A 218 8.15 22.59 -7.11
N ASP A 219 8.73 22.73 -8.30
CA ASP A 219 9.19 24.00 -8.90
C ASP A 219 8.03 24.88 -9.43
N GLY A 220 6.78 24.38 -9.37
CA GLY A 220 5.59 25.08 -9.83
C GLY A 220 5.22 24.82 -11.30
N THR A 221 6.08 24.20 -12.09
CA THR A 221 5.76 23.81 -13.47
C THR A 221 4.66 22.75 -13.52
N VAL A 222 3.86 22.76 -14.59
CA VAL A 222 2.77 21.77 -14.80
C VAL A 222 3.16 20.89 -15.96
N GLU A 223 3.11 19.59 -15.73
CA GLU A 223 3.39 18.54 -16.71
C GLU A 223 2.16 17.67 -16.93
N ILE A 224 1.97 17.19 -18.16
CA ILE A 224 0.94 16.20 -18.50
C ILE A 224 1.56 14.82 -18.35
N ILE A 225 1.03 14.05 -17.41
CA ILE A 225 1.50 12.67 -17.14
C ILE A 225 0.43 11.69 -17.58
N LYS A 226 0.85 10.70 -18.34
CA LYS A 226 -0.02 9.63 -18.87
C LYS A 226 -0.09 8.47 -17.89
N THR A 227 -1.27 7.88 -17.72
CA THR A 227 -1.48 6.71 -16.87
C THR A 227 -2.69 5.89 -17.28
N LEU A 228 -2.68 4.61 -16.90
CA LEU A 228 -3.82 3.70 -17.02
C LEU A 228 -4.60 3.64 -15.71
N ALA A 229 -5.92 3.68 -15.78
CA ALA A 229 -6.79 3.48 -14.63
C ALA A 229 -7.15 2.00 -14.43
N ALA A 230 -7.47 1.64 -13.20
CA ALA A 230 -7.92 0.30 -12.85
C ALA A 230 -9.26 -0.03 -13.50
N HIS A 231 -9.37 -1.22 -14.11
CA HIS A 231 -10.61 -1.69 -14.72
C HIS A 231 -11.69 -1.94 -13.63
N PRO A 232 -12.96 -1.57 -13.86
CA PRO A 232 -14.02 -1.73 -12.87
C PRO A 232 -14.25 -3.15 -12.37
N GLN A 233 -13.97 -4.16 -13.18
CA GLN A 233 -14.16 -5.58 -12.82
C GLN A 233 -13.22 -6.08 -11.72
N ILE A 234 -12.07 -5.41 -11.48
CA ILE A 234 -11.08 -5.85 -10.48
C ILE A 234 -11.48 -5.56 -9.03
N LYS A 235 -12.69 -5.03 -8.78
CA LYS A 235 -13.22 -4.79 -7.43
C LYS A 235 -13.36 -6.05 -6.57
N ASN A 236 -13.45 -7.22 -7.19
CA ASN A 236 -13.71 -8.50 -6.53
C ASN A 236 -12.42 -9.29 -6.28
N ASN A 237 -11.41 -8.63 -5.72
CA ASN A 237 -10.22 -9.33 -5.24
C ASN A 237 -10.41 -9.89 -3.83
N ASN A 238 -9.61 -10.88 -3.47
CA ASN A 238 -9.54 -11.45 -2.12
C ASN A 238 -8.08 -11.76 -1.76
N ILE A 239 -7.32 -10.69 -1.53
CA ILE A 239 -5.89 -10.74 -1.25
C ILE A 239 -5.60 -11.71 -0.09
N LEU A 240 -6.29 -11.60 1.05
CA LEU A 240 -6.04 -12.47 2.20
C LEU A 240 -6.29 -13.94 1.91
N LYS A 241 -7.36 -14.27 1.16
CA LYS A 241 -7.63 -15.66 0.78
C LYS A 241 -6.55 -16.21 -0.12
N PHE A 242 -6.12 -15.41 -1.11
CA PHE A 242 -5.05 -15.77 -2.02
C PHE A 242 -3.73 -16.02 -1.26
N LEU A 243 -3.30 -15.06 -0.43
CA LEU A 243 -2.07 -15.19 0.35
C LEU A 243 -2.11 -16.41 1.29
N ASN A 244 -3.21 -16.62 2.01
CA ASN A 244 -3.33 -17.74 2.94
C ASN A 244 -3.34 -19.12 2.26
N ASN A 245 -3.85 -19.19 1.02
CA ASN A 245 -3.99 -20.47 0.31
C ASN A 245 -2.78 -20.83 -0.54
N HIS A 246 -2.00 -19.82 -0.99
CA HIS A 246 -1.02 -20.02 -2.04
C HIS A 246 0.39 -19.48 -1.73
N ILE A 247 0.53 -18.64 -0.70
CA ILE A 247 1.82 -18.02 -0.37
C ILE A 247 2.29 -18.54 0.99
N GLU A 248 3.54 -18.95 1.05
CA GLU A 248 4.18 -19.42 2.28
C GLU A 248 4.28 -18.29 3.31
N LYS A 249 4.17 -18.68 4.59
CA LYS A 249 4.26 -17.71 5.70
C LYS A 249 5.66 -17.10 5.86
N SER A 250 6.67 -17.73 5.34
CA SER A 250 8.04 -17.19 5.22
C SER A 250 8.08 -15.99 4.27
N ILE A 251 7.24 -15.99 3.21
CA ILE A 251 7.17 -14.92 2.20
C ILE A 251 6.24 -13.80 2.65
N CYS A 252 5.06 -14.14 3.21
CA CYS A 252 4.11 -13.14 3.68
C CYS A 252 3.33 -13.67 4.88
N ARG A 253 3.45 -12.99 6.04
CA ARG A 253 2.73 -13.38 7.25
C ARG A 253 2.02 -12.23 7.92
N ASN A 254 0.82 -12.51 8.42
CA ASN A 254 0.08 -11.64 9.31
C ASN A 254 0.44 -11.96 10.76
N ILE A 255 0.61 -10.91 11.56
CA ILE A 255 1.06 -10.97 12.95
C ILE A 255 0.06 -10.22 13.81
N THR A 256 -0.29 -10.76 14.98
CA THR A 256 -1.16 -10.07 15.94
C THR A 256 -0.49 -10.11 17.32
N ILE A 257 -0.14 -8.94 17.87
CA ILE A 257 0.53 -8.79 19.16
C ILE A 257 -0.27 -7.82 20.02
N LYS A 258 -0.72 -8.26 21.18
CA LYS A 258 -1.55 -7.46 22.10
C LYS A 258 -2.73 -6.76 21.39
N GLY A 259 -3.40 -7.49 20.51
CA GLY A 259 -4.54 -6.99 19.71
C GLY A 259 -4.17 -6.04 18.55
N ASN A 260 -2.91 -5.66 18.41
CA ASN A 260 -2.42 -4.87 17.29
C ASN A 260 -2.08 -5.78 16.10
N ARG A 261 -2.46 -5.34 14.90
CA ARG A 261 -2.23 -6.10 13.66
C ARG A 261 -1.02 -5.56 12.93
N PHE A 262 -0.19 -6.49 12.49
CA PHE A 262 0.98 -6.24 11.66
C PHE A 262 1.01 -7.25 10.52
N PHE A 263 1.81 -6.99 9.52
CA PHE A 263 2.25 -8.00 8.56
C PHE A 263 3.65 -7.66 8.05
N VAL A 264 4.35 -8.66 7.58
CA VAL A 264 5.60 -8.51 6.83
C VAL A 264 5.50 -9.32 5.54
N ALA A 265 6.07 -8.80 4.46
CA ALA A 265 6.19 -9.52 3.20
C ALA A 265 7.52 -9.21 2.53
N HIS A 266 8.11 -10.23 1.91
CA HIS A 266 9.32 -10.18 1.11
C HIS A 266 8.91 -10.03 -0.36
N PRO A 267 9.04 -8.82 -0.94
CA PRO A 267 8.40 -8.54 -2.22
C PRO A 267 9.02 -9.30 -3.40
N LYS A 268 10.31 -9.63 -3.36
CA LYS A 268 10.95 -10.39 -4.44
C LYS A 268 10.41 -11.81 -4.53
N GLU A 269 10.41 -12.53 -3.41
CA GLU A 269 9.89 -13.88 -3.30
C GLU A 269 8.38 -13.92 -3.56
N LEU A 270 7.66 -12.90 -3.08
CA LEU A 270 6.22 -12.77 -3.32
C LEU A 270 5.92 -12.54 -4.81
N PHE A 271 6.70 -11.68 -5.47
CA PHE A 271 6.56 -11.43 -6.90
C PHE A 271 6.77 -12.70 -7.72
N ASP A 272 7.87 -13.41 -7.45
CA ASP A 272 8.22 -14.65 -8.16
C ASP A 272 7.14 -15.73 -7.96
N ALA A 273 6.70 -15.94 -6.70
CA ALA A 273 5.62 -16.88 -6.40
C ALA A 273 4.31 -16.52 -7.10
N MET A 274 3.95 -15.22 -7.13
CA MET A 274 2.73 -14.76 -7.81
C MET A 274 2.81 -14.95 -9.33
N VAL A 275 3.96 -14.69 -9.96
CA VAL A 275 4.17 -14.91 -11.40
C VAL A 275 4.01 -16.38 -11.75
N GLU A 276 4.56 -17.31 -10.93
CA GLU A 276 4.37 -18.76 -11.14
C GLU A 276 2.90 -19.18 -10.98
N LEU A 277 2.22 -18.67 -9.95
CA LEU A 277 0.80 -18.96 -9.74
C LEU A 277 -0.10 -18.46 -10.87
N VAL A 278 0.27 -17.34 -11.51
CA VAL A 278 -0.45 -16.81 -12.69
C VAL A 278 -0.42 -17.80 -13.85
N LYS A 279 0.66 -18.54 -14.06
CA LYS A 279 0.73 -19.61 -15.10
C LYS A 279 -0.31 -20.69 -14.88
N GLU A 280 -0.72 -20.90 -13.62
CA GLU A 280 -1.77 -21.83 -13.22
C GLU A 280 -3.17 -21.16 -13.15
N ASN A 281 -3.34 -19.94 -13.67
CA ASN A 281 -4.53 -19.12 -13.57
C ASN A 281 -4.97 -18.81 -12.11
N LYS A 282 -4.06 -18.90 -11.16
CA LYS A 282 -4.29 -18.55 -9.76
C LYS A 282 -3.92 -17.08 -9.53
N THR A 283 -4.90 -16.25 -9.22
CA THR A 283 -4.73 -14.82 -9.00
C THR A 283 -5.49 -14.36 -7.75
N ILE A 284 -5.28 -13.11 -7.33
CA ILE A 284 -6.05 -12.50 -6.24
C ILE A 284 -7.54 -12.30 -6.58
N TYR A 285 -7.92 -12.48 -7.85
CA TYR A 285 -9.28 -12.29 -8.36
C TYR A 285 -10.06 -13.62 -8.33
N THR A 286 -11.38 -13.51 -8.28
CA THR A 286 -12.25 -14.69 -8.30
C THR A 286 -12.41 -15.24 -9.73
N GLU A 287 -12.71 -16.55 -9.85
CA GLU A 287 -12.96 -17.22 -11.14
C GLU A 287 -14.00 -16.52 -12.02
N LYS A 288 -14.97 -15.81 -11.43
CA LYS A 288 -15.96 -15.01 -12.16
C LYS A 288 -15.34 -13.85 -12.96
N ALA A 289 -14.16 -13.37 -12.55
CA ALA A 289 -13.42 -12.35 -13.29
C ALA A 289 -12.70 -12.94 -14.51
N LEU A 290 -12.21 -14.19 -14.41
CA LEU A 290 -11.54 -14.93 -15.50
C LEU A 290 -12.48 -15.25 -16.67
N ILE A 291 -13.74 -15.58 -16.39
CA ILE A 291 -14.73 -15.98 -17.42
C ILE A 291 -15.12 -14.82 -18.31
N ARG A 292 -15.17 -13.59 -17.79
CA ARG A 292 -15.56 -12.39 -18.55
C ARG A 292 -14.50 -11.90 -19.54
N ASN A 293 -13.27 -12.39 -19.46
CA ASN A 293 -12.18 -12.02 -20.39
C ASN A 293 -12.07 -12.96 -21.60
N LYS A 294 -12.86 -14.04 -21.64
CA LYS A 294 -12.90 -15.01 -22.76
C LYS A 294 -14.02 -14.74 -23.75
N GLN A 295 -14.82 -13.69 -23.53
CA GLN A 295 -15.86 -13.20 -24.43
C GLN A 295 -15.48 -11.80 -24.96
#